data_1bdc1276b083cce1c5dbc60902d52a9d
#
_entry.id   1bdc1276b083cce1c5dbc60902d52a9d
#
_cell.length_a   1.000
_cell.length_b   1.000
_cell.length_c   1.000
_cell.angle_alpha   90.00
_cell.angle_beta   90.00
_cell.angle_gamma   90.00
#
_symmetry.space_group_name_H-M   'P 1'
#
loop_
_entity.id
_entity.type
_entity.pdbx_description
1 polymer ?
#
loop_
_entity_poly.entity_id
_entity_poly.type
_entity_poly.pdbx_seq_one_letter_code
_entity_poly.pdbx_strand_id
1 'polypeptide(L)'
;QEKTTGVINIDERFSMNPQLNKRMNMTLDGEVRIVLNIYLEGDWTNNDNQGPCTNDCEELNVTLWAGATAVVRQHVPQVSTGWNPITITHRITESQTLWDASTSNPSIQIEMKVKGDRQQTSPFTVSGEIANFSLKLSGDGDTRVELPINPESWDESFQAGEDGMPTSEEQPGFLFMAAIATMTLAAVYLPNRHESQETND
;
A
#
# COMPACT_ATOMS: atom_id res chain seq x y z
N GLN A 1 0.17 9.61 8.94
CA GLN A 1 0.82 10.93 9.15
C GLN A 1 -0.26 11.97 9.46
N GLU A 2 0.01 12.85 10.40
CA GLU A 2 -0.92 13.91 10.83
C GLU A 2 -0.17 15.21 11.13
N LYS A 3 -0.76 16.36 10.79
CA LYS A 3 -0.21 17.68 11.08
C LYS A 3 -1.32 18.72 11.24
N THR A 4 -1.29 19.47 12.32
CA THR A 4 -2.32 20.47 12.62
C THR A 4 -2.28 21.64 11.64
N THR A 5 -1.07 22.13 11.30
CA THR A 5 -0.87 23.23 10.35
C THR A 5 0.32 22.92 9.43
N GLY A 6 0.23 23.35 8.18
CA GLY A 6 1.27 23.15 7.17
C GLY A 6 1.07 21.86 6.37
N VAL A 7 2.03 21.52 5.51
CA VAL A 7 1.93 20.42 4.54
C VAL A 7 2.53 19.14 5.09
N ILE A 8 1.82 18.02 4.96
CA ILE A 8 2.42 16.67 4.98
C ILE A 8 2.75 16.27 3.55
N ASN A 9 3.97 15.80 3.35
CA ASN A 9 4.43 15.24 2.09
C ASN A 9 4.43 13.72 2.23
N ILE A 10 3.55 13.07 1.50
CA ILE A 10 3.46 11.62 1.41
C ILE A 10 4.22 11.21 0.15
N ASP A 11 5.29 10.46 0.33
CA ASP A 11 6.07 9.80 -0.73
C ASP A 11 6.56 8.47 -0.15
N GLU A 12 5.63 7.52 -0.13
CA GLU A 12 5.84 6.24 0.54
C GLU A 12 5.85 5.11 -0.49
N ARG A 13 6.89 4.28 -0.45
CA ARG A 13 7.03 3.13 -1.33
C ARG A 13 7.01 1.83 -0.54
N PHE A 14 6.02 1.01 -0.81
CA PHE A 14 5.80 -0.30 -0.20
C PHE A 14 6.27 -1.38 -1.15
N SER A 15 7.30 -2.11 -0.78
CA SER A 15 7.85 -3.20 -1.58
C SER A 15 7.37 -4.55 -1.07
N MET A 16 7.21 -5.51 -1.98
CA MET A 16 6.89 -6.89 -1.61
C MET A 16 8.00 -7.49 -0.74
N ASN A 17 7.61 -8.14 0.34
CA ASN A 17 8.51 -8.88 1.23
C ASN A 17 7.88 -10.24 1.59
N PRO A 18 8.55 -11.38 1.39
CA PRO A 18 9.90 -11.49 0.81
C PRO A 18 9.99 -11.02 -0.64
N GLN A 19 11.19 -10.65 -1.08
CA GLN A 19 11.43 -10.26 -2.47
C GLN A 19 11.21 -11.43 -3.41
N LEU A 20 10.85 -11.13 -4.65
CA LEU A 20 10.82 -12.13 -5.71
C LEU A 20 12.19 -12.79 -5.86
N ASN A 21 12.23 -14.10 -5.77
CA ASN A 21 13.45 -14.91 -5.95
C ASN A 21 13.48 -15.63 -7.30
N LYS A 22 12.41 -15.59 -8.06
CA LYS A 22 12.24 -16.26 -9.35
C LYS A 22 11.69 -15.30 -10.40
N ARG A 23 11.97 -15.61 -11.66
CA ARG A 23 11.38 -14.93 -12.80
C ARG A 23 9.87 -15.23 -12.87
N MET A 24 9.08 -14.21 -13.15
CA MET A 24 7.66 -14.36 -13.42
C MET A 24 7.31 -13.74 -14.77
N ASN A 25 6.45 -14.39 -15.52
CA ASN A 25 5.84 -13.81 -16.71
C ASN A 25 4.41 -13.40 -16.39
N MET A 26 4.08 -12.15 -16.71
CA MET A 26 2.71 -11.70 -16.66
C MET A 26 1.97 -12.13 -17.92
N THR A 27 0.71 -12.43 -17.79
CA THR A 27 -0.15 -12.69 -18.94
C THR A 27 -0.29 -11.43 -19.77
N LEU A 28 0.02 -11.50 -21.07
CA LEU A 28 -0.21 -10.40 -22.01
C LEU A 28 -1.71 -10.04 -22.00
N ASP A 29 -2.02 -8.75 -22.02
CA ASP A 29 -3.37 -8.21 -21.86
C ASP A 29 -4.06 -8.56 -20.51
N GLY A 30 -3.37 -9.24 -19.61
CA GLY A 30 -3.83 -9.49 -18.26
C GLY A 30 -3.99 -8.19 -17.47
N GLU A 31 -4.96 -8.15 -16.56
CA GLU A 31 -5.26 -6.95 -15.77
C GLU A 31 -4.55 -7.00 -14.42
N VAL A 32 -3.68 -6.02 -14.19
CA VAL A 32 -3.20 -5.68 -12.83
C VAL A 32 -4.30 -4.92 -12.13
N ARG A 33 -4.54 -5.25 -10.87
CA ARG A 33 -5.50 -4.53 -10.03
C ARG A 33 -4.84 -4.09 -8.73
N ILE A 34 -4.87 -2.78 -8.48
CA ILE A 34 -4.38 -2.16 -7.25
C ILE A 34 -5.61 -1.69 -6.47
N VAL A 35 -5.77 -2.19 -5.26
CA VAL A 35 -6.84 -1.77 -4.34
C VAL A 35 -6.19 -1.06 -3.18
N LEU A 36 -6.61 0.16 -2.91
CA LEU A 36 -6.17 0.98 -1.78
C LEU A 36 -7.37 1.43 -0.98
N ASN A 37 -7.21 1.55 0.32
CA ASN A 37 -8.19 2.20 1.19
C ASN A 37 -7.46 3.25 2.03
N ILE A 38 -7.65 4.53 1.67
CA ILE A 38 -6.94 5.65 2.28
C ILE A 38 -7.92 6.56 3.03
N TYR A 39 -7.46 7.10 4.15
CA TYR A 39 -8.15 8.15 4.89
C TYR A 39 -7.47 9.49 4.64
N LEU A 40 -8.27 10.50 4.32
CA LEU A 40 -7.82 11.86 4.05
C LEU A 40 -8.60 12.88 4.87
N GLU A 41 -7.89 13.88 5.38
CA GLU A 41 -8.43 15.08 5.99
C GLU A 41 -7.50 16.27 5.68
N GLY A 42 -8.04 17.46 5.46
CA GLY A 42 -7.29 18.64 5.03
C GLY A 42 -7.53 18.96 3.56
N ASP A 43 -6.65 19.74 2.95
CA ASP A 43 -6.74 20.15 1.55
C ASP A 43 -5.57 19.61 0.72
N TRP A 44 -5.83 19.15 -0.50
CA TRP A 44 -4.85 18.58 -1.41
C TRP A 44 -4.97 19.10 -2.85
N THR A 45 -5.91 20.01 -3.10
CA THR A 45 -6.11 20.62 -4.40
C THR A 45 -5.57 22.03 -4.44
N ASN A 46 -4.73 22.34 -5.43
CA ASN A 46 -4.28 23.71 -5.68
C ASN A 46 -5.39 24.51 -6.36
N ASN A 47 -6.36 24.95 -5.58
CA ASN A 47 -7.49 25.72 -6.08
C ASN A 47 -7.31 27.19 -5.64
N ASP A 48 -7.04 28.09 -6.59
CA ASP A 48 -6.67 29.48 -6.34
C ASP A 48 -7.69 30.31 -5.51
N ASN A 49 -8.89 29.76 -5.32
CA ASN A 49 -10.00 30.49 -4.70
C ASN A 49 -10.67 29.81 -3.50
N GLN A 50 -10.30 28.58 -3.16
CA GLN A 50 -10.94 27.83 -2.06
C GLN A 50 -9.94 26.92 -1.38
N GLY A 51 -9.63 27.19 -0.14
CA GLY A 51 -8.78 26.35 0.69
C GLY A 51 -7.37 26.90 0.92
N PRO A 52 -6.61 26.27 1.81
CA PRO A 52 -5.29 26.72 2.23
C PRO A 52 -4.16 26.45 1.24
N CYS A 53 -4.39 25.65 0.19
CA CYS A 53 -3.37 25.30 -0.80
C CYS A 53 -3.09 26.45 -1.76
N THR A 54 -1.84 26.89 -1.82
CA THR A 54 -1.32 27.92 -2.73
C THR A 54 -0.18 27.39 -3.57
N ASN A 55 -0.41 26.36 -4.37
CA ASN A 55 0.58 25.60 -5.18
C ASN A 55 1.52 24.69 -4.38
N ASP A 56 1.26 24.44 -3.12
CA ASP A 56 2.06 23.58 -2.26
C ASP A 56 1.39 22.21 -1.95
N CYS A 57 0.21 21.97 -2.50
CA CYS A 57 -0.49 20.70 -2.44
C CYS A 57 -0.26 19.86 -3.70
N GLU A 58 -0.53 18.55 -3.58
CA GLU A 58 -0.43 17.61 -4.69
C GLU A 58 -1.51 16.54 -4.55
N GLU A 59 -2.30 16.36 -5.60
CA GLU A 59 -3.30 15.31 -5.65
C GLU A 59 -2.68 13.92 -5.68
N LEU A 60 -3.46 12.92 -5.32
CA LEU A 60 -3.01 11.55 -5.19
C LEU A 60 -2.48 10.98 -6.51
N ASN A 61 -1.25 10.50 -6.49
CA ASN A 61 -0.64 9.68 -7.53
C ASN A 61 -0.26 8.32 -6.95
N VAL A 62 -0.55 7.27 -7.72
CA VAL A 62 -0.21 5.89 -7.36
C VAL A 62 0.60 5.30 -8.50
N THR A 63 1.78 4.75 -8.18
CA THR A 63 2.67 4.12 -9.15
C THR A 63 2.94 2.68 -8.76
N LEU A 64 2.72 1.74 -9.68
CA LEU A 64 3.22 0.37 -9.58
C LEU A 64 4.59 0.31 -10.24
N TRP A 65 5.54 -0.23 -9.53
CA TRP A 65 6.91 -0.46 -9.99
C TRP A 65 7.22 -1.95 -10.12
N ALA A 66 7.92 -2.32 -11.15
CA ALA A 66 8.67 -3.56 -11.27
C ALA A 66 10.16 -3.23 -11.12
N GLY A 67 10.69 -3.38 -9.91
CA GLY A 67 12.04 -2.91 -9.58
C GLY A 67 12.18 -1.40 -9.76
N ALA A 68 13.02 -0.97 -10.73
CA ALA A 68 13.24 0.43 -11.06
C ALA A 68 12.33 0.95 -12.19
N THR A 69 11.53 0.07 -12.83
CA THR A 69 10.68 0.43 -13.96
C THR A 69 9.26 0.67 -13.52
N ALA A 70 8.69 1.82 -13.85
CA ALA A 70 7.28 2.11 -13.62
C ALA A 70 6.43 1.31 -14.62
N VAL A 71 5.53 0.47 -14.09
CA VAL A 71 4.56 -0.30 -14.88
C VAL A 71 3.35 0.56 -15.23
N VAL A 72 2.83 1.27 -14.24
CA VAL A 72 1.74 2.22 -14.38
C VAL A 72 1.88 3.32 -13.35
N ARG A 73 1.60 4.57 -13.75
CA ARG A 73 1.38 5.70 -12.84
C ARG A 73 0.00 6.25 -13.10
N GLN A 74 -0.82 6.30 -12.07
CA GLN A 74 -2.20 6.77 -12.15
C GLN A 74 -2.40 7.96 -11.23
N HIS A 75 -2.85 9.07 -11.80
CA HIS A 75 -3.40 10.20 -11.08
C HIS A 75 -4.84 9.90 -10.65
N VAL A 76 -5.19 10.16 -9.39
CA VAL A 76 -6.51 9.89 -8.81
C VAL A 76 -7.10 11.21 -8.28
N PRO A 77 -7.79 11.99 -9.14
CA PRO A 77 -8.27 13.32 -8.76
C PRO A 77 -9.53 13.30 -7.89
N GLN A 78 -10.28 12.18 -7.89
CA GLN A 78 -11.57 12.07 -7.21
C GLN A 78 -11.43 11.40 -5.85
N VAL A 79 -10.73 12.05 -4.93
CA VAL A 79 -10.69 11.66 -3.52
C VAL A 79 -11.44 12.69 -2.68
N SER A 80 -11.99 12.27 -1.55
CA SER A 80 -12.77 13.11 -0.64
C SER A 80 -12.26 12.98 0.81
N THR A 81 -12.65 13.89 1.67
CA THR A 81 -12.39 13.76 3.10
C THR A 81 -13.01 12.48 3.65
N GLY A 82 -12.27 11.77 4.49
CA GLY A 82 -12.65 10.47 5.05
C GLY A 82 -12.02 9.28 4.32
N TRP A 83 -12.63 8.10 4.47
CA TRP A 83 -12.14 6.88 3.83
C TRP A 83 -12.49 6.81 2.35
N ASN A 84 -11.50 6.55 1.52
CA ASN A 84 -11.59 6.44 0.08
C ASN A 84 -11.16 5.04 -0.37
N PRO A 85 -12.10 4.16 -0.80
CA PRO A 85 -11.78 2.93 -1.48
C PRO A 85 -11.42 3.24 -2.94
N ILE A 86 -10.18 2.96 -3.32
CA ILE A 86 -9.64 3.24 -4.65
C ILE A 86 -9.30 1.93 -5.33
N THR A 87 -9.71 1.78 -6.58
CA THR A 87 -9.32 0.65 -7.42
C THR A 87 -8.72 1.19 -8.72
N ILE A 88 -7.49 0.80 -8.99
CA ILE A 88 -6.77 1.12 -10.23
C ILE A 88 -6.57 -0.17 -11.00
N THR A 89 -6.88 -0.16 -12.29
CA THR A 89 -6.64 -1.29 -13.18
C THR A 89 -5.71 -0.88 -14.31
N HIS A 90 -4.83 -1.80 -14.69
CA HIS A 90 -3.90 -1.61 -15.80
C HIS A 90 -3.72 -2.90 -16.59
N ARG A 91 -3.74 -2.83 -17.91
CA ARG A 91 -3.46 -3.98 -18.77
C ARG A 91 -1.98 -4.09 -19.07
N ILE A 92 -1.45 -5.29 -18.88
CA ILE A 92 -0.04 -5.61 -19.16
C ILE A 92 0.21 -5.56 -20.66
N THR A 93 1.17 -4.76 -21.06
CA THR A 93 1.67 -4.68 -22.43
C THR A 93 2.81 -5.68 -22.64
N GLU A 94 3.16 -5.94 -23.91
CA GLU A 94 4.23 -6.88 -24.27
C GLU A 94 5.57 -6.57 -23.57
N SER A 95 5.94 -5.31 -23.46
CA SER A 95 7.18 -4.88 -22.77
C SER A 95 7.13 -5.04 -21.25
N GLN A 96 5.96 -5.29 -20.68
CA GLN A 96 5.71 -5.43 -19.24
C GLN A 96 5.51 -6.89 -18.81
N THR A 97 5.57 -7.84 -19.72
CA THR A 97 5.30 -9.25 -19.43
C THR A 97 6.37 -9.92 -18.60
N LEU A 98 7.64 -9.50 -18.72
CA LEU A 98 8.76 -10.15 -18.05
C LEU A 98 9.14 -9.42 -16.76
N TRP A 99 9.05 -10.14 -15.63
CA TRP A 99 9.49 -9.67 -14.32
C TRP A 99 10.62 -10.56 -13.80
N ASP A 100 11.83 -10.02 -13.78
CA ASP A 100 13.04 -10.79 -13.55
C ASP A 100 13.46 -10.77 -12.09
N ALA A 101 12.94 -11.71 -11.32
CA ALA A 101 13.31 -11.98 -9.93
C ALA A 101 13.45 -10.68 -9.08
N SER A 102 14.53 -10.58 -8.30
CA SER A 102 14.76 -9.46 -7.40
C SER A 102 14.94 -8.10 -8.09
N THR A 103 15.32 -8.07 -9.37
CA THR A 103 15.49 -6.82 -10.13
C THR A 103 14.15 -6.19 -10.51
N SER A 104 13.08 -6.99 -10.54
CA SER A 104 11.72 -6.55 -10.84
C SER A 104 10.77 -6.69 -9.65
N ASN A 105 11.29 -6.63 -8.42
CA ASN A 105 10.47 -6.76 -7.22
C ASN A 105 9.32 -5.74 -7.22
N PRO A 106 8.05 -6.20 -7.09
CA PRO A 106 6.89 -5.30 -7.13
C PRO A 106 6.90 -4.33 -5.95
N SER A 107 6.56 -3.09 -6.23
CA SER A 107 6.33 -2.08 -5.19
C SER A 107 5.29 -1.08 -5.63
N ILE A 108 4.52 -0.57 -4.65
CA ILE A 108 3.56 0.51 -4.84
C ILE A 108 4.13 1.76 -4.19
N GLN A 109 4.14 2.85 -4.94
CA GLN A 109 4.45 4.19 -4.44
C GLN A 109 3.18 5.01 -4.39
N ILE A 110 2.99 5.73 -3.29
CA ILE A 110 1.89 6.66 -3.06
C ILE A 110 2.50 8.03 -2.87
N GLU A 111 2.11 8.98 -3.72
CA GLU A 111 2.60 10.36 -3.69
C GLU A 111 1.41 11.31 -3.52
N MET A 112 1.48 12.20 -2.55
CA MET A 112 0.45 13.21 -2.26
C MET A 112 0.99 14.29 -1.35
N LYS A 113 0.45 15.52 -1.45
CA LYS A 113 0.71 16.58 -0.48
C LYS A 113 -0.61 17.12 0.06
N VAL A 114 -0.78 16.99 1.37
CA VAL A 114 -1.99 17.43 2.07
C VAL A 114 -1.65 18.55 3.03
N LYS A 115 -2.42 19.62 3.01
CA LYS A 115 -2.24 20.80 3.88
C LYS A 115 -3.32 20.89 4.93
N GLY A 116 -2.89 21.14 6.16
CA GLY A 116 -3.74 21.50 7.27
C GLY A 116 -3.57 22.98 7.61
N ASP A 117 -4.65 23.61 8.02
CA ASP A 117 -4.71 25.01 8.40
C ASP A 117 -5.44 25.27 9.72
N ARG A 118 -5.58 24.22 10.54
CA ARG A 118 -6.30 24.29 11.79
C ARG A 118 -5.67 25.30 12.75
N GLN A 119 -6.44 26.30 13.12
CA GLN A 119 -6.04 27.39 14.03
C GLN A 119 -7.03 27.59 15.15
N GLN A 120 -6.52 27.93 16.32
CA GLN A 120 -7.34 28.38 17.43
C GLN A 120 -7.55 29.89 17.32
N THR A 121 -8.72 30.31 16.86
CA THR A 121 -9.04 31.73 16.63
C THR A 121 -9.52 32.45 17.88
N SER A 122 -9.98 31.70 18.92
CA SER A 122 -10.31 32.19 20.24
C SER A 122 -10.19 31.06 21.27
N PRO A 123 -10.30 31.33 22.60
CA PRO A 123 -10.25 30.25 23.60
C PRO A 123 -11.32 29.15 23.41
N PHE A 124 -12.34 29.43 22.64
CA PHE A 124 -13.50 28.53 22.44
C PHE A 124 -13.74 28.18 20.95
N THR A 125 -12.97 28.75 20.04
CA THR A 125 -13.22 28.58 18.60
C THR A 125 -11.98 28.03 17.91
N VAL A 126 -12.16 26.90 17.23
CA VAL A 126 -11.16 26.27 16.34
C VAL A 126 -11.70 26.35 14.92
N SER A 127 -10.90 26.81 13.97
CA SER A 127 -11.22 26.87 12.54
C SER A 127 -10.17 26.12 11.73
N GLY A 128 -10.54 25.74 10.51
CA GLY A 128 -9.68 24.97 9.62
C GLY A 128 -9.64 23.47 9.95
N GLU A 129 -8.94 22.72 9.12
CA GLU A 129 -8.83 21.27 9.18
C GLU A 129 -7.39 20.84 9.46
N ILE A 130 -7.20 19.66 10.03
CA ILE A 130 -5.89 19.03 10.16
C ILE A 130 -5.53 18.37 8.83
N ALA A 131 -4.24 18.34 8.46
CA ALA A 131 -3.78 17.42 7.45
C ALA A 131 -3.65 16.03 8.07
N ASN A 132 -4.33 15.03 7.51
CA ASN A 132 -4.21 13.65 7.93
C ASN A 132 -4.25 12.70 6.73
N PHE A 133 -3.29 11.78 6.70
CA PHE A 133 -3.22 10.70 5.74
C PHE A 133 -3.00 9.38 6.46
N SER A 134 -3.85 8.40 6.17
CA SER A 134 -3.71 7.03 6.67
C SER A 134 -4.01 6.01 5.57
N LEU A 135 -3.24 4.91 5.56
CA LEU A 135 -3.45 3.78 4.66
C LEU A 135 -3.91 2.58 5.48
N LYS A 136 -5.03 1.97 5.10
CA LYS A 136 -5.52 0.76 5.75
C LYS A 136 -4.83 -0.46 5.16
N LEU A 137 -4.00 -1.13 5.96
CA LEU A 137 -3.20 -2.30 5.52
C LEU A 137 -3.84 -3.65 5.85
N SER A 138 -4.89 -3.69 6.69
CA SER A 138 -5.53 -4.94 7.13
C SER A 138 -7.03 -4.78 7.40
N GLY A 139 -7.80 -5.85 7.21
CA GLY A 139 -9.25 -5.94 7.42
C GLY A 139 -10.07 -5.89 6.12
N ASP A 140 -11.40 -5.85 6.18
CA ASP A 140 -12.27 -5.79 5.01
C ASP A 140 -11.97 -4.53 4.17
N GLY A 141 -11.73 -4.72 2.87
CA GLY A 141 -11.34 -3.65 1.94
C GLY A 141 -9.83 -3.35 1.95
N ASP A 142 -9.02 -4.36 2.19
CA ASP A 142 -7.58 -4.25 2.35
C ASP A 142 -6.85 -3.70 1.13
N THR A 143 -5.79 -2.95 1.41
CA THR A 143 -4.81 -2.55 0.41
C THR A 143 -4.10 -3.80 -0.13
N ARG A 144 -4.18 -4.01 -1.45
CA ARG A 144 -3.58 -5.15 -2.13
C ARG A 144 -3.26 -4.87 -3.58
N VAL A 145 -2.37 -5.69 -4.13
CA VAL A 145 -2.05 -5.72 -5.56
C VAL A 145 -2.30 -7.13 -6.08
N GLU A 146 -3.08 -7.21 -7.13
CA GLU A 146 -3.38 -8.45 -7.85
C GLU A 146 -2.62 -8.40 -9.18
N LEU A 147 -1.74 -9.38 -9.42
CA LEU A 147 -0.92 -9.47 -10.63
C LEU A 147 -1.40 -10.62 -11.52
N PRO A 148 -1.54 -10.42 -12.84
CA PRO A 148 -1.98 -11.45 -13.77
C PRO A 148 -0.82 -12.37 -14.17
N ILE A 149 -0.34 -13.19 -13.25
CA ILE A 149 0.79 -14.10 -13.47
C ILE A 149 0.37 -15.20 -14.43
N ASN A 150 1.20 -15.48 -15.45
CA ASN A 150 1.02 -16.62 -16.32
C ASN A 150 1.38 -17.91 -15.55
N PRO A 151 0.41 -18.83 -15.32
CA PRO A 151 0.65 -20.04 -14.53
C PRO A 151 1.70 -20.96 -15.16
N GLU A 152 1.80 -21.02 -16.49
CA GLU A 152 2.78 -21.86 -17.17
C GLU A 152 4.22 -21.43 -16.83
N SER A 153 4.48 -20.13 -16.79
CA SER A 153 5.81 -19.62 -16.41
C SER A 153 6.14 -19.83 -14.94
N TRP A 154 5.10 -19.89 -14.12
CA TRP A 154 5.24 -20.19 -12.71
C TRP A 154 5.68 -21.64 -12.49
N ASP A 155 5.05 -22.59 -13.19
CA ASP A 155 5.38 -24.00 -13.12
C ASP A 155 6.80 -24.29 -13.62
N GLU A 156 7.24 -23.67 -14.73
CA GLU A 156 8.61 -23.77 -15.22
C GLU A 156 9.63 -23.24 -14.20
N SER A 157 9.32 -22.17 -13.50
CA SER A 157 10.20 -21.60 -12.47
C SER A 157 10.31 -22.48 -11.22
N PHE A 158 9.29 -23.30 -10.95
CA PHE A 158 9.29 -24.29 -9.87
C PHE A 158 10.04 -25.57 -10.24
N GLN A 159 10.04 -25.95 -11.51
CA GLN A 159 10.74 -27.16 -11.98
C GLN A 159 12.27 -27.01 -12.00
N ALA A 160 12.80 -25.81 -11.91
CA ALA A 160 14.25 -25.55 -11.89
C ALA A 160 14.92 -25.75 -10.50
N GLY A 161 14.21 -26.25 -9.49
CA GLY A 161 14.81 -26.74 -8.25
C GLY A 161 15.51 -28.08 -8.48
N GLU A 162 16.68 -28.29 -7.92
CA GLU A 162 17.56 -29.46 -8.12
C GLU A 162 16.89 -30.81 -7.87
N ASP A 163 15.70 -30.89 -7.29
CA ASP A 163 15.00 -32.12 -6.92
C ASP A 163 13.64 -32.34 -7.59
N GLY A 164 13.21 -31.50 -8.52
CA GLY A 164 12.07 -31.77 -9.41
C GLY A 164 10.68 -31.90 -8.73
N MET A 165 10.55 -31.60 -7.45
CA MET A 165 9.27 -31.57 -6.75
C MET A 165 9.03 -30.21 -6.07
N PRO A 166 7.89 -29.54 -6.33
CA PRO A 166 7.51 -28.39 -5.55
C PRO A 166 7.18 -28.87 -4.13
N THR A 167 8.03 -28.57 -3.16
CA THR A 167 7.62 -28.69 -1.77
C THR A 167 6.59 -27.62 -1.50
N SER A 168 5.48 -28.00 -0.85
CA SER A 168 4.35 -27.11 -0.51
C SER A 168 4.75 -25.90 0.37
N GLU A 169 6.00 -25.81 0.75
CA GLU A 169 6.59 -24.73 1.56
C GLU A 169 7.15 -23.57 0.73
N GLU A 170 7.29 -23.71 -0.61
CA GLU A 170 7.92 -22.72 -1.47
C GLU A 170 6.97 -21.96 -2.41
N GLN A 171 5.66 -21.91 -2.13
CA GLN A 171 4.72 -21.13 -2.95
C GLN A 171 4.74 -19.63 -2.53
N PRO A 172 5.48 -18.75 -3.23
CA PRO A 172 5.62 -17.35 -2.81
C PRO A 172 4.32 -16.53 -2.87
N GLY A 173 3.33 -16.96 -3.65
CA GLY A 173 2.08 -16.24 -3.82
C GLY A 173 1.03 -16.54 -2.74
N PHE A 174 1.04 -17.74 -2.15
CA PHE A 174 0.08 -18.13 -1.10
C PHE A 174 0.56 -17.82 0.31
N LEU A 175 1.87 -17.73 0.54
CA LEU A 175 2.44 -17.40 1.85
C LEU A 175 2.16 -15.95 2.28
N PHE A 176 1.90 -15.05 1.34
CA PHE A 176 1.55 -13.66 1.69
C PHE A 176 0.21 -13.60 2.42
N MET A 177 -0.79 -14.39 2.00
CA MET A 177 -2.07 -14.48 2.72
C MET A 177 -1.97 -15.32 4.00
N ALA A 178 -1.14 -16.38 4.02
CA ALA A 178 -0.94 -17.21 5.20
C ALA A 178 -0.06 -16.53 6.26
N ALA A 179 0.94 -15.73 5.88
CA ALA A 179 1.79 -15.00 6.82
C ALA A 179 1.02 -13.88 7.55
N ILE A 180 0.06 -13.23 6.89
CA ILE A 180 -0.82 -12.26 7.56
C ILE A 180 -1.75 -12.97 8.55
N ALA A 181 -2.28 -14.15 8.21
CA ALA A 181 -3.14 -14.92 9.10
C ALA A 181 -2.41 -15.44 10.35
N THR A 182 -1.12 -15.79 10.24
CA THR A 182 -0.33 -16.27 11.38
C THR A 182 0.15 -15.15 12.31
N MET A 183 0.43 -13.96 11.82
CA MET A 183 0.78 -12.82 12.67
C MET A 183 -0.41 -12.31 13.49
N THR A 184 -1.62 -12.35 12.96
CA THR A 184 -2.83 -12.00 13.72
C THR A 184 -3.17 -13.03 14.79
N LEU A 185 -2.89 -14.32 14.61
CA LEU A 185 -3.11 -15.35 15.60
C LEU A 185 -2.09 -15.29 16.76
N ALA A 186 -0.84 -14.91 16.50
CA ALA A 186 0.18 -14.78 17.55
C ALA A 186 -0.08 -13.59 18.51
N ALA A 187 -0.72 -12.52 18.03
CA ALA A 187 -1.07 -11.36 18.86
C ALA A 187 -2.24 -11.61 19.82
N VAL A 188 -3.09 -12.61 19.54
CA VAL A 188 -4.27 -12.94 20.37
C VAL A 188 -3.98 -13.96 21.48
N TYR A 189 -2.84 -14.69 21.39
CA TYR A 189 -2.51 -15.79 22.31
C TYR A 189 -1.46 -15.47 23.37
N LEU A 190 -1.13 -14.22 23.63
CA LEU A 190 -0.32 -13.86 24.80
C LEU A 190 -1.22 -13.73 26.02
N PRO A 191 -1.18 -14.68 26.98
CA PRO A 191 -1.97 -14.55 28.20
C PRO A 191 -1.40 -13.39 29.02
N ASN A 192 -2.28 -12.45 29.40
CA ASN A 192 -2.02 -11.45 30.41
C ASN A 192 -1.60 -12.15 31.72
N ARG A 193 -0.29 -12.24 31.99
CA ARG A 193 0.21 -12.55 33.31
C ARG A 193 0.06 -11.32 34.18
N HIS A 194 -1.03 -11.23 34.90
CA HIS A 194 -1.13 -10.44 36.11
C HIS A 194 -0.25 -11.11 37.17
N GLU A 195 0.89 -10.51 37.47
CA GLU A 195 1.63 -10.78 38.72
C GLU A 195 0.81 -10.24 39.90
N SER A 196 0.21 -11.15 40.64
CA SER A 196 -0.29 -10.87 41.98
C SER A 196 0.93 -10.70 42.88
N GLN A 197 1.24 -9.48 43.32
CA GLN A 197 2.12 -9.24 44.45
C GLN A 197 1.35 -9.60 45.73
N GLU A 198 1.68 -10.73 46.31
CA GLU A 198 1.37 -11.03 47.70
C GLU A 198 2.23 -10.15 48.60
N THR A 199 1.60 -9.24 49.32
CA THR A 199 2.13 -8.59 50.50
C THR A 199 2.03 -9.58 51.67
N ASN A 200 3.17 -10.06 52.17
CA ASN A 200 3.28 -10.65 53.50
C ASN A 200 3.86 -9.64 54.47
N ASP A 201 3.19 -9.55 55.61
CA ASP A 201 3.53 -8.83 56.87
C ASP A 201 4.97 -8.86 57.32
#